data_f32b23fefa3575bd86dd0bc1ff363fd4
#
_entry.id   f32b23fefa3575bd86dd0bc1ff363fd4
#
_cell.length_a   1.000
_cell.length_b   1.000
_cell.length_c   1.000
_cell.angle_alpha   90.00
_cell.angle_beta   90.00
_cell.angle_gamma   90.00
#
_symmetry.space_group_name_H-M   'P 1'
#
loop_
_entity.id
_entity.type
_entity.pdbx_description
1 polymer ?
#
loop_
_entity_poly.entity_id
_entity_poly.type
_entity_poly.pdbx_seq_one_letter_code
_entity_poly.pdbx_strand_id
1 'polypeptide(L)'
;MVARLPVKPDIPLDKVLDLLLDAVCIVDADGRYVHVSAAFERIFGYAADEVIGKQMLQLVHPDDRARTIAAVAEIMSGQEKTQLENRYIRKDGEVVHIMWSARWVPELGVRIAVARDISARRRAEATQAAVYAISEAAHASDSLASLYRTIHKVLGGLLPAANCSVALYDAAADELNFPYHVDERGEAPASRPLAASALAGEVVRSGRSLLLGPARLEGLEDEESRGARYWLGVPLKGRRGPIGALSVKSYAEGTSYSARDVLLLHYVATQVANAVERRHRKLP
;
A
#
# COMPACT_ATOMS: atom_id res chain seq x y z
N MET A 1 -55.57 -22.81 -13.08
CA MET A 1 -54.22 -23.20 -13.51
C MET A 1 -53.24 -22.68 -12.46
N VAL A 2 -52.87 -23.55 -11.51
CA VAL A 2 -51.97 -23.16 -10.40
C VAL A 2 -50.55 -23.21 -10.94
N ALA A 3 -49.89 -22.05 -11.01
CA ALA A 3 -48.48 -21.97 -11.42
C ALA A 3 -47.64 -22.75 -10.40
N ARG A 4 -47.01 -23.84 -10.81
CA ARG A 4 -46.00 -24.53 -10.02
C ARG A 4 -44.84 -23.54 -9.76
N LEU A 5 -44.64 -23.19 -8.50
CA LEU A 5 -43.42 -22.49 -8.07
C LEU A 5 -42.21 -23.33 -8.50
N PRO A 6 -41.15 -22.70 -9.02
CA PRO A 6 -39.94 -23.43 -9.41
C PRO A 6 -39.38 -24.18 -8.20
N VAL A 7 -39.05 -25.46 -8.41
CA VAL A 7 -38.37 -26.30 -7.42
C VAL A 7 -37.13 -25.56 -6.97
N LYS A 8 -37.02 -25.25 -5.68
CA LYS A 8 -35.78 -24.70 -5.10
C LYS A 8 -34.67 -25.69 -5.43
N PRO A 9 -33.57 -25.25 -6.05
CA PRO A 9 -32.42 -26.12 -6.24
C PRO A 9 -31.92 -26.57 -4.83
N ASP A 10 -31.77 -27.85 -4.63
CA ASP A 10 -31.16 -28.44 -3.46
C ASP A 10 -29.65 -28.21 -3.54
N ILE A 11 -29.20 -27.06 -3.03
CA ILE A 11 -27.78 -26.67 -3.02
C ILE A 11 -27.22 -27.11 -1.67
N PRO A 12 -26.24 -28.04 -1.63
CA PRO A 12 -25.59 -28.45 -0.41
C PRO A 12 -24.97 -27.25 0.30
N LEU A 13 -25.09 -27.20 1.63
CA LEU A 13 -24.64 -26.05 2.45
C LEU A 13 -23.15 -25.77 2.29
N ASP A 14 -22.32 -26.79 2.21
CA ASP A 14 -20.89 -26.72 1.96
C ASP A 14 -20.59 -25.98 0.65
N LYS A 15 -21.30 -26.32 -0.45
CA LYS A 15 -21.19 -25.57 -1.72
C LYS A 15 -21.57 -24.10 -1.59
N VAL A 16 -22.59 -23.79 -0.79
CA VAL A 16 -22.97 -22.39 -0.56
C VAL A 16 -21.84 -21.65 0.19
N LEU A 17 -21.28 -22.27 1.23
CA LEU A 17 -20.18 -21.70 2.00
C LEU A 17 -18.93 -21.48 1.13
N ASP A 18 -18.62 -22.39 0.23
CA ASP A 18 -17.45 -22.31 -0.67
C ASP A 18 -17.58 -21.24 -1.76
N LEU A 19 -18.81 -20.90 -2.14
CA LEU A 19 -19.09 -19.84 -3.11
C LEU A 19 -19.06 -18.44 -2.49
N LEU A 20 -19.08 -18.31 -1.16
CA LEU A 20 -18.97 -17.02 -0.50
C LEU A 20 -17.60 -16.40 -0.76
N LEU A 21 -17.59 -15.07 -0.90
CA LEU A 21 -16.35 -14.30 -1.02
C LEU A 21 -15.65 -14.14 0.35
N ASP A 22 -16.46 -14.02 1.42
CA ASP A 22 -15.98 -13.93 2.79
C ASP A 22 -15.70 -15.36 3.33
N ALA A 23 -14.67 -15.54 4.10
CA ALA A 23 -14.35 -16.82 4.70
C ALA A 23 -15.24 -17.10 5.93
N VAL A 24 -15.81 -18.30 6.01
CA VAL A 24 -16.50 -18.78 7.19
C VAL A 24 -15.53 -19.68 7.96
N CYS A 25 -15.39 -19.40 9.26
CA CYS A 25 -14.54 -20.17 10.17
C CYS A 25 -15.35 -20.65 11.37
N ILE A 26 -15.11 -21.88 11.81
CA ILE A 26 -15.60 -22.42 13.07
C ILE A 26 -14.39 -22.69 13.96
N VAL A 27 -14.42 -22.16 15.18
CA VAL A 27 -13.32 -22.24 16.14
C VAL A 27 -13.89 -22.78 17.46
N ASP A 28 -13.21 -23.74 18.07
CA ASP A 28 -13.62 -24.33 19.36
C ASP A 28 -13.38 -23.37 20.54
N ALA A 29 -13.73 -23.84 21.75
CA ALA A 29 -13.55 -23.08 22.99
C ALA A 29 -12.08 -22.76 23.29
N ASP A 30 -11.16 -23.62 22.85
CA ASP A 30 -9.72 -23.44 23.03
C ASP A 30 -9.09 -22.54 21.97
N GLY A 31 -9.87 -22.05 21.00
CA GLY A 31 -9.39 -21.17 19.95
C GLY A 31 -8.75 -21.90 18.76
N ARG A 32 -9.05 -23.18 18.56
CA ARG A 32 -8.55 -23.98 17.44
C ARG A 32 -9.55 -24.00 16.30
N TYR A 33 -9.07 -23.91 15.08
CA TYR A 33 -9.92 -24.05 13.90
C TYR A 33 -10.49 -25.47 13.81
N VAL A 34 -11.83 -25.56 13.72
CA VAL A 34 -12.58 -26.81 13.51
C VAL A 34 -13.02 -26.95 12.05
N HIS A 35 -13.37 -25.83 11.43
CA HIS A 35 -13.76 -25.76 10.04
C HIS A 35 -13.39 -24.42 9.42
N VAL A 36 -13.04 -24.43 8.15
CA VAL A 36 -12.84 -23.20 7.33
C VAL A 36 -13.41 -23.45 5.93
N SER A 37 -14.08 -22.45 5.35
CA SER A 37 -14.58 -22.51 3.98
C SER A 37 -13.45 -22.30 2.96
N ALA A 38 -13.69 -22.62 1.67
CA ALA A 38 -12.71 -22.41 0.58
C ALA A 38 -12.23 -20.95 0.44
N ALA A 39 -13.02 -19.98 0.85
CA ALA A 39 -12.62 -18.57 0.88
C ALA A 39 -11.45 -18.31 1.85
N PHE A 40 -11.27 -19.16 2.87
CA PHE A 40 -10.15 -19.02 3.81
C PHE A 40 -8.80 -19.13 3.10
N GLU A 41 -8.64 -20.14 2.23
CA GLU A 41 -7.40 -20.31 1.46
C GLU A 41 -7.14 -19.12 0.53
N ARG A 42 -8.18 -18.60 -0.12
CA ARG A 42 -8.05 -17.40 -0.98
C ARG A 42 -7.60 -16.16 -0.21
N ILE A 43 -8.09 -15.97 1.03
CA ILE A 43 -7.79 -14.79 1.85
C ILE A 43 -6.47 -14.94 2.59
N PHE A 44 -6.20 -16.10 3.20
CA PHE A 44 -5.06 -16.29 4.09
C PHE A 44 -3.90 -17.08 3.47
N GLY A 45 -4.14 -17.77 2.34
CA GLY A 45 -3.13 -18.57 1.64
C GLY A 45 -2.86 -19.95 2.23
N TYR A 46 -3.59 -20.37 3.27
CA TYR A 46 -3.48 -21.68 3.91
C TYR A 46 -4.60 -22.60 3.47
N ALA A 47 -4.27 -23.82 3.09
CA ALA A 47 -5.27 -24.85 2.87
C ALA A 47 -5.95 -25.29 4.19
N ALA A 48 -7.15 -25.86 4.12
CA ALA A 48 -7.92 -26.23 5.31
C ALA A 48 -7.17 -27.24 6.22
N ASP A 49 -6.52 -28.26 5.65
CA ASP A 49 -5.73 -29.27 6.34
C ASP A 49 -4.50 -28.69 7.06
N GLU A 50 -4.00 -27.55 6.60
CA GLU A 50 -2.87 -26.87 7.23
C GLU A 50 -3.30 -26.10 8.51
N VAL A 51 -4.56 -25.75 8.68
CA VAL A 51 -5.02 -24.88 9.77
C VAL A 51 -5.95 -25.58 10.75
N ILE A 52 -6.69 -26.59 10.35
CA ILE A 52 -7.56 -27.35 11.27
C ILE A 52 -6.76 -27.87 12.46
N GLY A 53 -7.28 -27.66 13.70
CA GLY A 53 -6.61 -27.98 14.97
C GLY A 53 -5.55 -26.96 15.41
N LYS A 54 -5.13 -26.01 14.56
CA LYS A 54 -4.18 -24.96 14.96
C LYS A 54 -4.88 -23.80 15.67
N GLN A 55 -4.13 -23.17 16.56
CA GLN A 55 -4.56 -21.97 17.28
C GLN A 55 -4.71 -20.79 16.33
N MET A 56 -5.90 -20.16 16.28
CA MET A 56 -6.17 -19.01 15.44
C MET A 56 -5.22 -17.82 15.69
N LEU A 57 -4.77 -17.64 16.93
CA LEU A 57 -3.86 -16.56 17.31
C LEU A 57 -2.48 -16.66 16.67
N GLN A 58 -2.10 -17.82 16.14
CA GLN A 58 -0.83 -17.98 15.42
C GLN A 58 -0.80 -17.17 14.12
N LEU A 59 -1.96 -17.02 13.48
CA LEU A 59 -2.10 -16.26 12.23
C LEU A 59 -2.36 -14.76 12.47
N VAL A 60 -2.73 -14.36 13.69
CA VAL A 60 -2.95 -12.95 14.05
C VAL A 60 -1.61 -12.24 14.16
N HIS A 61 -1.52 -11.03 13.56
CA HIS A 61 -0.36 -10.16 13.67
C HIS A 61 0.01 -9.95 15.17
N PRO A 62 1.30 -10.03 15.55
CA PRO A 62 1.73 -9.96 16.96
C PRO A 62 1.13 -8.78 17.73
N ASP A 63 1.15 -7.58 17.18
CA ASP A 63 0.62 -6.37 17.82
C ASP A 63 -0.89 -6.42 18.09
N ASP A 64 -1.65 -7.23 17.33
CA ASP A 64 -3.10 -7.29 17.41
C ASP A 64 -3.59 -8.44 18.32
N ARG A 65 -2.68 -9.32 18.79
CA ARG A 65 -3.03 -10.51 19.60
C ARG A 65 -3.74 -10.17 20.89
N ALA A 66 -3.21 -9.22 21.65
CA ALA A 66 -3.82 -8.83 22.94
C ALA A 66 -5.26 -8.32 22.76
N ARG A 67 -5.48 -7.45 21.76
CA ARG A 67 -6.81 -6.92 21.43
C ARG A 67 -7.74 -8.02 20.93
N THR A 68 -7.23 -8.97 20.17
CA THR A 68 -8.01 -10.11 19.67
C THR A 68 -8.45 -11.02 20.80
N ILE A 69 -7.57 -11.32 21.79
CA ILE A 69 -7.91 -12.11 22.97
C ILE A 69 -9.03 -11.45 23.78
N ALA A 70 -8.95 -10.14 24.02
CA ALA A 70 -9.99 -9.40 24.74
C ALA A 70 -11.33 -9.48 24.00
N ALA A 71 -11.34 -9.28 22.68
CA ALA A 71 -12.55 -9.38 21.86
C ALA A 71 -13.14 -10.81 21.87
N VAL A 72 -12.30 -11.84 21.84
CA VAL A 72 -12.74 -13.25 21.96
C VAL A 72 -13.42 -13.51 23.31
N ALA A 73 -12.87 -13.00 24.41
CA ALA A 73 -13.47 -13.13 25.74
C ALA A 73 -14.87 -12.49 25.81
N GLU A 74 -15.04 -11.30 25.20
CA GLU A 74 -16.35 -10.65 25.10
C GLU A 74 -17.34 -11.46 24.27
N ILE A 75 -16.90 -12.03 23.13
CA ILE A 75 -17.74 -12.91 22.30
C ILE A 75 -18.18 -14.15 23.07
N MET A 76 -17.27 -14.79 23.82
CA MET A 76 -17.56 -15.96 24.60
C MET A 76 -18.49 -15.68 25.82
N SER A 77 -18.55 -14.43 26.29
CA SER A 77 -19.53 -13.98 27.28
C SER A 77 -20.93 -13.70 26.68
N GLY A 78 -21.13 -13.97 25.40
CA GLY A 78 -22.42 -13.82 24.70
C GLY A 78 -22.60 -12.47 23.97
N GLN A 79 -21.56 -11.62 23.92
CA GLN A 79 -21.62 -10.39 23.12
C GLN A 79 -21.34 -10.71 21.65
N GLU A 80 -22.23 -10.31 20.76
CA GLU A 80 -21.97 -10.41 19.32
C GLU A 80 -21.01 -9.29 18.87
N LYS A 81 -19.96 -9.65 18.14
CA LYS A 81 -19.04 -8.68 17.52
C LYS A 81 -19.22 -8.71 16.01
N THR A 82 -19.65 -7.60 15.44
CA THR A 82 -19.97 -7.48 14.01
C THR A 82 -18.94 -6.71 13.20
N GLN A 83 -17.97 -6.04 13.84
CA GLN A 83 -17.00 -5.15 13.18
C GLN A 83 -15.64 -5.15 13.89
N LEU A 84 -15.15 -6.33 14.29
CA LEU A 84 -13.80 -6.43 14.81
C LEU A 84 -12.79 -6.41 13.67
N GLU A 85 -11.98 -5.37 13.58
CA GLU A 85 -10.90 -5.29 12.59
C GLU A 85 -9.56 -5.63 13.24
N ASN A 86 -8.80 -6.52 12.63
CA ASN A 86 -7.41 -6.83 13.01
C ASN A 86 -6.60 -7.29 11.80
N ARG A 87 -5.29 -7.41 12.00
CA ARG A 87 -4.34 -7.86 10.99
C ARG A 87 -4.02 -9.34 11.17
N TYR A 88 -3.90 -10.04 10.07
CA TYR A 88 -3.42 -11.42 9.99
C TYR A 88 -2.18 -11.48 9.11
N ILE A 89 -1.35 -12.50 9.33
CA ILE A 89 -0.20 -12.81 8.48
C ILE A 89 -0.58 -13.97 7.59
N ARG A 90 -0.54 -13.76 6.28
CA ARG A 90 -0.80 -14.77 5.26
C ARG A 90 0.35 -15.77 5.20
N LYS A 91 0.15 -16.88 4.49
CA LYS A 91 1.17 -17.92 4.29
C LYS A 91 2.43 -17.40 3.59
N ASP A 92 2.28 -16.42 2.70
CA ASP A 92 3.38 -15.75 1.99
C ASP A 92 4.09 -14.66 2.84
N GLY A 93 3.64 -14.43 4.08
CA GLY A 93 4.18 -13.41 4.99
C GLY A 93 3.52 -12.02 4.84
N GLU A 94 2.67 -11.82 3.85
CA GLU A 94 1.96 -10.54 3.65
C GLU A 94 0.93 -10.31 4.75
N VAL A 95 0.74 -9.02 5.11
CA VAL A 95 -0.27 -8.61 6.09
C VAL A 95 -1.59 -8.37 5.39
N VAL A 96 -2.65 -9.05 5.86
CA VAL A 96 -4.02 -8.84 5.41
C VAL A 96 -4.86 -8.23 6.53
N HIS A 97 -5.66 -7.22 6.19
CA HIS A 97 -6.61 -6.58 7.10
C HIS A 97 -7.96 -7.26 7.02
N ILE A 98 -8.42 -7.80 8.14
CA ILE A 98 -9.66 -8.56 8.21
C ILE A 98 -10.67 -7.85 9.09
N MET A 99 -11.90 -7.77 8.61
CA MET A 99 -13.07 -7.44 9.42
C MET A 99 -13.82 -8.72 9.76
N TRP A 100 -14.00 -8.96 11.05
CA TRP A 100 -14.67 -10.13 11.60
C TRP A 100 -16.08 -9.80 12.08
N SER A 101 -17.00 -10.70 11.77
CA SER A 101 -18.27 -10.86 12.48
C SER A 101 -18.27 -12.22 13.15
N ALA A 102 -18.44 -12.27 14.46
CA ALA A 102 -18.31 -13.51 15.20
C ALA A 102 -19.36 -13.64 16.33
N ARG A 103 -19.81 -14.88 16.55
CA ARG A 103 -20.79 -15.25 17.56
C ARG A 103 -20.39 -16.55 18.24
N TRP A 104 -20.55 -16.61 19.56
CA TRP A 104 -20.43 -17.84 20.33
C TRP A 104 -21.73 -18.62 20.27
N VAL A 105 -21.66 -19.96 20.10
CA VAL A 105 -22.78 -20.89 20.09
C VAL A 105 -22.57 -21.88 21.26
N PRO A 106 -23.11 -21.59 22.44
CA PRO A 106 -22.84 -22.38 23.65
C PRO A 106 -23.22 -23.86 23.51
N GLU A 107 -24.33 -24.13 22.80
CA GLU A 107 -24.87 -25.48 22.61
C GLU A 107 -23.91 -26.38 21.82
N LEU A 108 -23.09 -25.80 20.98
CA LEU A 108 -22.11 -26.51 20.16
C LEU A 108 -20.69 -26.37 20.71
N GLY A 109 -20.46 -25.49 21.70
CA GLY A 109 -19.14 -25.20 22.24
C GLY A 109 -18.19 -24.60 21.18
N VAL A 110 -18.71 -23.86 20.20
CA VAL A 110 -17.92 -23.26 19.12
C VAL A 110 -18.25 -21.80 18.89
N ARG A 111 -17.30 -21.09 18.30
CA ARG A 111 -17.49 -19.76 17.76
C ARG A 111 -17.57 -19.84 16.24
N ILE A 112 -18.66 -19.31 15.65
CA ILE A 112 -18.79 -19.14 14.23
C ILE A 112 -18.38 -17.71 13.88
N ALA A 113 -17.49 -17.56 12.91
CA ALA A 113 -16.95 -16.26 12.50
C ALA A 113 -16.92 -16.13 10.97
N VAL A 114 -17.20 -14.93 10.48
CA VAL A 114 -17.07 -14.55 9.07
C VAL A 114 -15.94 -13.54 8.96
N ALA A 115 -14.98 -13.83 8.08
CA ALA A 115 -13.82 -13.01 7.79
C ALA A 115 -13.97 -12.33 6.43
N ARG A 116 -13.96 -11.02 6.42
CA ARG A 116 -13.94 -10.20 5.20
C ARG A 116 -12.59 -9.53 5.04
N ASP A 117 -11.94 -9.74 3.90
CA ASP A 117 -10.74 -8.99 3.55
C ASP A 117 -11.12 -7.54 3.22
N ILE A 118 -10.64 -6.61 4.05
CA ILE A 118 -10.83 -5.16 3.86
C ILE A 118 -9.56 -4.45 3.41
N SER A 119 -8.52 -5.19 3.00
CA SER A 119 -7.23 -4.60 2.63
C SER A 119 -7.34 -3.65 1.44
N ALA A 120 -8.19 -3.98 0.45
CA ALA A 120 -8.43 -3.11 -0.70
C ALA A 120 -9.13 -1.81 -0.27
N ARG A 121 -10.14 -1.90 0.61
CA ARG A 121 -10.84 -0.73 1.17
C ARG A 121 -9.88 0.15 1.96
N ARG A 122 -9.11 -0.42 2.88
CA ARG A 122 -8.12 0.30 3.69
C ARG A 122 -7.07 1.02 2.84
N ARG A 123 -6.59 0.36 1.78
CA ARG A 123 -5.66 0.98 0.83
C ARG A 123 -6.29 2.14 0.06
N ALA A 124 -7.55 2.02 -0.34
CA ALA A 124 -8.26 3.10 -1.02
C ALA A 124 -8.46 4.32 -0.10
N GLU A 125 -8.91 4.08 1.14
CA GLU A 125 -9.07 5.12 2.17
C GLU A 125 -7.74 5.83 2.47
N ALA A 126 -6.65 5.08 2.65
CA ALA A 126 -5.32 5.63 2.87
C ALA A 126 -4.83 6.47 1.67
N THR A 127 -5.07 6.00 0.43
CA THR A 127 -4.73 6.75 -0.78
C THR A 127 -5.53 8.06 -0.86
N GLN A 128 -6.82 8.02 -0.56
CA GLN A 128 -7.67 9.21 -0.57
C GLN A 128 -7.24 10.23 0.49
N ALA A 129 -6.95 9.77 1.71
CA ALA A 129 -6.44 10.62 2.78
C ALA A 129 -5.10 11.29 2.40
N ALA A 130 -4.21 10.53 1.74
CA ALA A 130 -2.93 11.05 1.26
C ALA A 130 -3.10 12.11 0.16
N VAL A 131 -3.98 11.86 -0.82
CA VAL A 131 -4.32 12.82 -1.87
C VAL A 131 -4.79 14.14 -1.26
N TYR A 132 -5.67 14.07 -0.27
CA TYR A 132 -6.14 15.25 0.45
C TYR A 132 -5.00 15.97 1.19
N ALA A 133 -4.21 15.25 1.98
CA ALA A 133 -3.10 15.81 2.75
C ALA A 133 -2.03 16.48 1.86
N ILE A 134 -1.72 15.89 0.70
CA ILE A 134 -0.79 16.46 -0.28
C ILE A 134 -1.35 17.74 -0.89
N SER A 135 -2.65 17.76 -1.25
CA SER A 135 -3.30 18.93 -1.79
C SER A 135 -3.32 20.09 -0.78
N GLU A 136 -3.68 19.82 0.47
CA GLU A 136 -3.63 20.79 1.57
C GLU A 136 -2.21 21.33 1.78
N ALA A 137 -1.20 20.45 1.85
CA ALA A 137 0.18 20.85 2.00
C ALA A 137 0.66 21.75 0.84
N ALA A 138 0.24 21.43 -0.39
CA ALA A 138 0.58 22.23 -1.56
C ALA A 138 0.01 23.66 -1.51
N HIS A 139 -1.11 23.87 -0.82
CA HIS A 139 -1.72 25.20 -0.66
C HIS A 139 -1.23 25.93 0.58
N ALA A 140 -1.04 25.24 1.69
CA ALA A 140 -0.77 25.82 3.01
C ALA A 140 0.74 25.97 3.32
N SER A 141 1.64 25.33 2.56
CA SER A 141 3.07 25.38 2.90
C SER A 141 3.72 26.72 2.64
N ASP A 142 4.36 27.28 3.64
CA ASP A 142 5.12 28.53 3.57
C ASP A 142 6.39 28.43 2.72
N SER A 143 6.92 27.20 2.54
CA SER A 143 8.13 26.93 1.76
C SER A 143 8.06 25.64 0.95
N LEU A 144 8.75 25.58 -0.20
CA LEU A 144 8.89 24.36 -0.98
C LEU A 144 9.58 23.25 -0.15
N ALA A 145 10.55 23.60 0.69
CA ALA A 145 11.20 22.64 1.57
C ALA A 145 10.23 22.00 2.59
N SER A 146 9.26 22.75 3.12
CA SER A 146 8.21 22.22 3.99
C SER A 146 7.27 21.30 3.20
N LEU A 147 6.89 21.72 2.00
CA LEU A 147 6.05 20.91 1.10
C LEU A 147 6.72 19.57 0.77
N TYR A 148 8.00 19.56 0.38
CA TYR A 148 8.72 18.32 0.04
C TYR A 148 8.78 17.36 1.22
N ARG A 149 9.07 17.86 2.45
CA ARG A 149 9.08 17.02 3.67
C ARG A 149 7.71 16.41 3.95
N THR A 150 6.64 17.19 3.83
CA THR A 150 5.27 16.70 4.04
C THR A 150 4.91 15.63 3.02
N ILE A 151 5.19 15.88 1.74
CA ILE A 151 4.97 14.92 0.66
C ILE A 151 5.74 13.62 0.91
N HIS A 152 7.02 13.71 1.26
CA HIS A 152 7.84 12.53 1.54
C HIS A 152 7.27 11.70 2.69
N LYS A 153 6.86 12.35 3.78
CA LYS A 153 6.21 11.67 4.93
C LYS A 153 4.92 10.95 4.52
N VAL A 154 4.09 11.59 3.70
CA VAL A 154 2.83 11.01 3.21
C VAL A 154 3.09 9.82 2.28
N LEU A 155 4.06 9.96 1.37
CA LEU A 155 4.46 8.88 0.47
C LEU A 155 4.99 7.66 1.23
N GLY A 156 5.79 7.86 2.28
CA GLY A 156 6.33 6.78 3.11
C GLY A 156 5.26 5.94 3.84
N GLY A 157 4.03 6.45 3.98
CA GLY A 157 2.88 5.69 4.51
C GLY A 157 2.15 4.85 3.46
N LEU A 158 2.45 5.00 2.16
CA LEU A 158 1.72 4.38 1.06
C LEU A 158 2.57 3.47 0.18
N LEU A 159 3.85 3.79 0.05
CA LEU A 159 4.80 3.06 -0.79
C LEU A 159 6.21 3.10 -0.15
N PRO A 160 7.13 2.24 -0.57
CA PRO A 160 8.51 2.24 -0.08
C PRO A 160 9.26 3.50 -0.53
N ALA A 161 9.15 4.59 0.23
CA ALA A 161 9.72 5.90 -0.08
C ALA A 161 10.73 6.38 0.98
N ALA A 162 11.42 5.47 1.68
CA ALA A 162 12.49 5.87 2.60
C ALA A 162 13.54 6.75 1.90
N ASN A 163 13.76 6.51 0.61
CA ASN A 163 14.64 7.30 -0.24
C ASN A 163 13.80 8.06 -1.27
N CYS A 164 13.86 9.40 -1.23
CA CYS A 164 13.04 10.29 -2.05
C CYS A 164 13.84 11.51 -2.50
N SER A 165 13.72 11.88 -3.77
CA SER A 165 14.42 13.03 -4.35
C SER A 165 13.50 13.86 -5.23
N VAL A 166 13.67 15.19 -5.16
CA VAL A 166 13.11 16.16 -6.09
C VAL A 166 14.26 16.80 -6.84
N ALA A 167 14.31 16.61 -8.15
CA ALA A 167 15.25 17.28 -9.03
C ALA A 167 14.48 18.38 -9.81
N LEU A 168 15.02 19.60 -9.85
CA LEU A 168 14.48 20.72 -10.66
C LEU A 168 15.43 21.01 -11.80
N TYR A 169 14.89 21.20 -13.00
CA TYR A 169 15.64 21.53 -14.19
C TYR A 169 15.71 23.03 -14.41
N ASP A 170 16.94 23.55 -14.45
CA ASP A 170 17.24 24.90 -14.87
C ASP A 170 17.56 24.91 -16.38
N ALA A 171 16.62 25.39 -17.18
CA ALA A 171 16.76 25.42 -18.63
C ALA A 171 17.79 26.46 -19.12
N ALA A 172 18.16 27.47 -18.31
CA ALA A 172 19.15 28.47 -18.68
C ALA A 172 20.58 27.93 -18.50
N ALA A 173 20.81 27.12 -17.48
CA ALA A 173 22.08 26.48 -17.19
C ALA A 173 22.23 25.09 -17.81
N ASP A 174 21.13 24.49 -18.30
CA ASP A 174 21.02 23.08 -18.70
C ASP A 174 21.43 22.11 -17.58
N GLU A 175 21.01 22.40 -16.34
CA GLU A 175 21.42 21.66 -15.14
C GLU A 175 20.22 21.16 -14.32
N LEU A 176 20.44 20.06 -13.60
CA LEU A 176 19.56 19.56 -12.56
C LEU A 176 20.08 19.98 -11.19
N ASN A 177 19.21 20.61 -10.40
CA ASN A 177 19.39 20.93 -9.00
C ASN A 177 18.52 20.02 -8.14
N PHE A 178 19.03 19.62 -6.95
CA PHE A 178 18.34 18.70 -6.04
C PHE A 178 17.91 19.40 -4.74
N PRO A 179 16.83 20.23 -4.78
CA PRO A 179 16.38 20.99 -3.60
C PRO A 179 15.83 20.11 -2.48
N TYR A 180 15.58 18.85 -2.75
CA TYR A 180 15.17 17.85 -1.77
C TYR A 180 15.78 16.51 -2.12
N HIS A 181 16.48 15.92 -1.13
CA HIS A 181 17.05 14.59 -1.25
C HIS A 181 17.13 13.96 0.14
N VAL A 182 16.59 12.78 0.29
CA VAL A 182 16.73 11.91 1.45
C VAL A 182 17.11 10.54 0.96
N ASP A 183 18.21 10.01 1.45
CA ASP A 183 18.75 8.73 1.05
C ASP A 183 19.44 8.05 2.24
N GLU A 184 19.16 6.76 2.46
CA GLU A 184 19.78 5.97 3.54
C GLU A 184 21.27 5.70 3.33
N ARG A 185 21.79 5.84 2.10
CA ARG A 185 23.14 5.43 1.70
C ARG A 185 23.96 6.53 1.03
N GLY A 186 23.42 7.71 0.86
CA GLY A 186 24.10 8.77 0.13
C GLY A 186 23.72 10.17 0.56
N GLU A 187 24.60 11.11 0.26
CA GLU A 187 24.35 12.54 0.40
C GLU A 187 23.58 13.09 -0.81
N ALA A 188 23.06 14.31 -0.68
CA ALA A 188 22.39 14.99 -1.78
C ALA A 188 23.37 15.18 -2.95
N PRO A 189 22.99 14.79 -4.18
CA PRO A 189 23.81 15.01 -5.35
C PRO A 189 24.08 16.51 -5.55
N ALA A 190 25.29 16.86 -6.00
CA ALA A 190 25.57 18.20 -6.45
C ALA A 190 24.77 18.53 -7.73
N SER A 191 24.55 19.83 -7.99
CA SER A 191 24.03 20.27 -9.28
C SER A 191 24.89 19.72 -10.41
N ARG A 192 24.27 19.26 -11.47
CA ARG A 192 24.97 18.64 -12.58
C ARG A 192 24.24 18.89 -13.92
N PRO A 193 24.98 18.88 -15.04
CA PRO A 193 24.37 18.96 -16.36
C PRO A 193 23.27 17.90 -16.57
N LEU A 194 22.20 18.25 -17.26
CA LEU A 194 21.08 17.33 -17.55
C LEU A 194 21.56 16.02 -18.20
N ALA A 195 22.57 16.14 -19.10
CA ALA A 195 23.14 14.99 -19.79
C ALA A 195 23.92 14.04 -18.87
N ALA A 196 24.44 14.53 -17.74
CA ALA A 196 25.21 13.73 -16.77
C ALA A 196 24.31 12.99 -15.75
N SER A 197 23.00 13.25 -15.74
CA SER A 197 22.04 12.54 -14.89
C SER A 197 21.35 11.47 -15.72
N ALA A 198 21.63 10.19 -15.45
CA ALA A 198 21.11 9.09 -16.25
C ALA A 198 19.61 8.87 -16.02
N LEU A 199 19.16 8.90 -14.77
CA LEU A 199 17.77 8.55 -14.42
C LEU A 199 16.86 9.77 -14.35
N ALA A 200 17.11 10.74 -13.48
CA ALA A 200 16.29 11.95 -13.41
C ALA A 200 16.39 12.75 -14.72
N GLY A 201 17.57 12.80 -15.34
CA GLY A 201 17.77 13.42 -16.65
C GLY A 201 16.94 12.76 -17.76
N GLU A 202 16.87 11.43 -17.78
CA GLU A 202 16.02 10.71 -18.74
C GLU A 202 14.53 11.00 -18.54
N VAL A 203 14.07 11.02 -17.26
CA VAL A 203 12.68 11.39 -16.94
C VAL A 203 12.35 12.81 -17.42
N VAL A 204 13.27 13.76 -17.26
CA VAL A 204 13.09 15.15 -17.69
C VAL A 204 13.10 15.25 -19.22
N ARG A 205 14.08 14.63 -19.89
CA ARG A 205 14.20 14.67 -21.36
C ARG A 205 13.02 14.01 -22.07
N SER A 206 12.62 12.81 -21.60
CA SER A 206 11.53 12.05 -22.23
C SER A 206 10.14 12.54 -21.84
N GLY A 207 10.01 13.23 -20.70
CA GLY A 207 8.71 13.58 -20.10
C GLY A 207 7.86 12.37 -19.72
N ARG A 208 8.48 11.19 -19.58
CA ARG A 208 7.85 9.91 -19.24
C ARG A 208 8.33 9.41 -17.89
N SER A 209 7.47 8.66 -17.22
CA SER A 209 7.88 7.91 -16.02
C SER A 209 8.83 6.78 -16.36
N LEU A 210 9.75 6.52 -15.45
CA LEU A 210 10.72 5.44 -15.56
C LEU A 210 10.60 4.56 -14.32
N LEU A 211 10.31 3.28 -14.52
CA LEU A 211 10.24 2.25 -13.48
C LEU A 211 11.29 1.19 -13.77
N LEU A 212 12.25 1.05 -12.86
CA LEU A 212 13.38 0.15 -13.00
C LEU A 212 13.44 -0.84 -11.84
N GLY A 213 13.66 -2.09 -12.18
CA GLY A 213 13.99 -3.16 -11.26
C GLY A 213 15.47 -3.56 -11.37
N PRO A 214 15.90 -4.61 -10.60
CA PRO A 214 17.29 -5.00 -10.46
C PRO A 214 18.02 -5.19 -11.79
N ALA A 215 17.43 -5.96 -12.71
CA ALA A 215 18.05 -6.28 -14.00
C ALA A 215 18.36 -5.05 -14.89
N ARG A 216 17.69 -3.93 -14.68
CA ARG A 216 17.91 -2.68 -15.44
C ARG A 216 18.76 -1.68 -14.69
N LEU A 217 18.88 -1.83 -13.36
CA LEU A 217 19.74 -0.99 -12.52
C LEU A 217 21.18 -1.55 -12.42
N GLU A 218 21.34 -2.86 -12.59
CA GLU A 218 22.66 -3.49 -12.65
C GLU A 218 23.48 -2.93 -13.82
N GLY A 219 24.65 -2.39 -13.53
CA GLY A 219 25.55 -1.79 -14.53
C GLY A 219 25.30 -0.31 -14.85
N LEU A 220 24.30 0.33 -14.24
CA LEU A 220 24.19 1.78 -14.31
C LEU A 220 25.17 2.44 -13.32
N GLU A 221 26.18 3.13 -13.86
CA GLU A 221 27.11 3.95 -13.08
C GLU A 221 26.53 5.36 -12.82
N ASP A 222 25.37 5.42 -12.15
CA ASP A 222 24.73 6.68 -11.77
C ASP A 222 24.66 6.79 -10.23
N GLU A 223 25.01 7.95 -9.69
CA GLU A 223 24.91 8.19 -8.25
C GLU A 223 23.48 8.04 -7.73
N GLU A 224 22.47 8.42 -8.54
CA GLU A 224 21.08 8.33 -8.14
C GLU A 224 20.60 6.88 -7.97
N SER A 225 21.18 5.95 -8.74
CA SER A 225 20.83 4.53 -8.73
C SER A 225 21.77 3.66 -7.91
N ARG A 226 22.91 4.20 -7.45
CA ARG A 226 23.99 3.41 -6.83
C ARG A 226 23.47 2.47 -5.74
N GLY A 227 23.52 1.16 -6.00
CA GLY A 227 23.09 0.11 -5.10
C GLY A 227 21.58 0.00 -4.89
N ALA A 228 20.76 0.79 -5.58
CA ALA A 228 19.31 0.64 -5.55
C ALA A 228 18.88 -0.64 -6.26
N ARG A 229 17.90 -1.33 -5.68
CA ARG A 229 17.25 -2.48 -6.32
C ARG A 229 16.03 -2.09 -7.14
N TYR A 230 15.35 -1.03 -6.73
CA TYR A 230 14.18 -0.49 -7.44
C TYR A 230 14.25 1.03 -7.44
N TRP A 231 13.92 1.61 -8.57
CA TRP A 231 13.85 3.04 -8.77
C TRP A 231 12.60 3.41 -9.57
N LEU A 232 11.88 4.41 -9.10
CA LEU A 232 10.72 4.95 -9.76
C LEU A 232 10.83 6.46 -9.82
N GLY A 233 10.82 7.04 -11.02
CA GLY A 233 10.78 8.47 -11.22
C GLY A 233 9.68 8.90 -12.17
N VAL A 234 9.10 10.07 -11.89
CA VAL A 234 8.05 10.69 -12.69
C VAL A 234 8.39 12.15 -12.97
N PRO A 235 8.01 12.69 -14.16
CA PRO A 235 8.28 14.07 -14.50
C PRO A 235 7.42 15.06 -13.69
N LEU A 236 8.03 16.13 -13.23
CA LEU A 236 7.33 17.33 -12.79
C LEU A 236 6.95 18.13 -14.04
N LYS A 237 5.68 18.05 -14.44
CA LYS A 237 5.19 18.69 -15.67
C LYS A 237 4.67 20.09 -15.37
N GLY A 238 5.41 21.10 -15.82
CA GLY A 238 4.96 22.49 -15.89
C GLY A 238 4.19 22.78 -17.18
N ARG A 239 3.78 24.03 -17.35
CA ARG A 239 2.98 24.48 -18.51
C ARG A 239 3.72 24.38 -19.86
N ARG A 240 5.03 24.47 -19.84
CA ARG A 240 5.90 24.49 -21.06
C ARG A 240 6.65 23.18 -21.26
N GLY A 241 6.43 22.18 -20.42
CA GLY A 241 7.12 20.91 -20.46
C GLY A 241 7.63 20.47 -19.09
N PRO A 242 8.47 19.43 -19.01
CA PRO A 242 9.06 18.98 -17.76
C PRO A 242 9.95 20.05 -17.13
N ILE A 243 9.72 20.34 -15.85
CA ILE A 243 10.49 21.28 -15.03
C ILE A 243 11.35 20.57 -13.99
N GLY A 244 11.37 19.23 -14.02
CA GLY A 244 12.11 18.41 -13.07
C GLY A 244 11.60 16.98 -13.00
N ALA A 245 12.04 16.26 -11.99
CA ALA A 245 11.62 14.90 -11.69
C ALA A 245 11.39 14.71 -10.18
N LEU A 246 10.42 13.86 -9.83
CA LEU A 246 10.23 13.31 -8.48
C LEU A 246 10.56 11.84 -8.53
N SER A 247 11.44 11.36 -7.66
CA SER A 247 11.85 9.96 -7.64
C SER A 247 11.83 9.37 -6.23
N VAL A 248 11.58 8.06 -6.18
CA VAL A 248 11.75 7.21 -5.00
C VAL A 248 12.57 5.99 -5.35
N LYS A 249 13.32 5.45 -4.40
CA LYS A 249 14.09 4.22 -4.59
C LYS A 249 14.11 3.35 -3.35
N SER A 250 14.37 2.07 -3.54
CA SER A 250 14.49 1.08 -2.47
C SER A 250 15.73 0.21 -2.65
N TYR A 251 16.37 -0.09 -1.52
CA TYR A 251 17.49 -1.01 -1.41
C TYR A 251 17.07 -2.40 -0.91
N ALA A 252 15.81 -2.54 -0.45
CA ALA A 252 15.32 -3.76 0.16
C ALA A 252 15.01 -4.84 -0.88
N GLU A 253 15.34 -6.09 -0.54
CA GLU A 253 14.86 -7.27 -1.25
C GLU A 253 13.36 -7.46 -1.04
N GLY A 254 12.66 -7.95 -2.07
CA GLY A 254 11.21 -8.17 -1.99
C GLY A 254 10.34 -6.91 -2.10
N THR A 255 10.96 -5.73 -2.20
CA THR A 255 10.24 -4.47 -2.47
C THR A 255 10.14 -4.27 -3.98
N SER A 256 8.97 -3.85 -4.46
CA SER A 256 8.79 -3.44 -5.86
C SER A 256 7.80 -2.29 -5.96
N TYR A 257 7.90 -1.53 -7.04
CA TYR A 257 6.89 -0.51 -7.37
C TYR A 257 5.93 -1.03 -8.42
N SER A 258 4.66 -0.76 -8.24
CA SER A 258 3.57 -1.16 -9.12
C SER A 258 3.11 -0.01 -10.05
N ALA A 259 2.29 -0.32 -11.04
CA ALA A 259 1.63 0.71 -11.86
C ALA A 259 0.79 1.69 -11.03
N ARG A 260 0.27 1.24 -9.87
CA ARG A 260 -0.48 2.09 -8.94
C ARG A 260 0.42 3.11 -8.25
N ASP A 261 1.64 2.72 -7.89
CA ASP A 261 2.62 3.62 -7.28
C ASP A 261 3.08 4.68 -8.28
N VAL A 262 3.20 4.31 -9.55
CA VAL A 262 3.44 5.27 -10.64
C VAL A 262 2.32 6.31 -10.72
N LEU A 263 1.05 5.91 -10.66
CA LEU A 263 -0.09 6.84 -10.70
C LEU A 263 -0.13 7.77 -9.48
N LEU A 264 0.13 7.23 -8.28
CA LEU A 264 0.22 8.03 -7.07
C LEU A 264 1.35 9.05 -7.17
N LEU A 265 2.54 8.62 -7.60
CA LEU A 265 3.69 9.51 -7.72
C LEU A 265 3.45 10.60 -8.78
N HIS A 266 2.75 10.31 -9.88
CA HIS A 266 2.33 11.30 -10.87
C HIS A 266 1.39 12.37 -10.29
N TYR A 267 0.42 11.95 -9.47
CA TYR A 267 -0.45 12.89 -8.78
C TYR A 267 0.37 13.85 -7.90
N VAL A 268 1.27 13.29 -7.10
CA VAL A 268 2.18 14.07 -6.24
C VAL A 268 3.05 15.03 -7.05
N ALA A 269 3.65 14.52 -8.13
CA ALA A 269 4.49 15.32 -9.03
C ALA A 269 3.72 16.52 -9.62
N THR A 270 2.44 16.34 -9.92
CA THR A 270 1.58 17.44 -10.39
C THR A 270 1.42 18.52 -9.32
N GLN A 271 1.20 18.13 -8.04
CA GLN A 271 1.08 19.10 -6.94
C GLN A 271 2.40 19.85 -6.70
N VAL A 272 3.53 19.13 -6.75
CA VAL A 272 4.87 19.73 -6.65
C VAL A 272 5.11 20.73 -7.80
N ALA A 273 4.87 20.33 -9.04
CA ALA A 273 5.07 21.19 -10.21
C ALA A 273 4.23 22.47 -10.11
N ASN A 274 2.95 22.36 -9.73
CA ASN A 274 2.08 23.50 -9.52
C ASN A 274 2.58 24.44 -8.40
N ALA A 275 3.13 23.90 -7.32
CA ALA A 275 3.68 24.70 -6.23
C ALA A 275 4.96 25.43 -6.65
N VAL A 276 5.85 24.75 -7.38
CA VAL A 276 7.08 25.35 -7.93
C VAL A 276 6.75 26.48 -8.89
N GLU A 277 5.85 26.27 -9.87
CA GLU A 277 5.46 27.31 -10.82
C GLU A 277 4.76 28.51 -10.18
N ARG A 278 3.95 28.29 -9.13
CA ARG A 278 3.34 29.40 -8.39
C ARG A 278 4.37 30.29 -7.71
N ARG A 279 5.46 29.70 -7.21
CA ARG A 279 6.53 30.47 -6.55
C ARG A 279 7.40 31.24 -7.53
N HIS A 280 7.76 30.63 -8.66
CA HIS A 280 8.50 31.33 -9.71
C HIS A 280 7.74 32.57 -10.26
N ARG A 281 6.39 32.53 -10.22
CA ARG A 281 5.57 33.70 -10.60
C ARG A 281 5.45 34.80 -9.54
N LYS A 282 5.81 34.51 -8.30
CA LYS A 282 5.75 35.48 -7.18
C LYS A 282 7.08 36.16 -6.91
N LEU A 283 8.16 35.70 -7.53
CA LEU A 283 9.45 36.37 -7.53
C LEU A 283 9.44 37.38 -8.70
N PRO A 284 9.62 38.72 -8.42
CA PRO A 284 9.58 39.76 -9.42
C PRO A 284 10.72 39.65 -10.43
#